data_28c5926a4d5c20ada5e1a80ffc3d8e22
#
_entry.id   28c5926a4d5c20ada5e1a80ffc3d8e22
#
_cell.length_a   1.000
_cell.length_b   1.000
_cell.length_c   1.000
_cell.angle_alpha   90.00
_cell.angle_beta   90.00
_cell.angle_gamma   90.00
#
_symmetry.space_group_name_H-M   'P 1'
#
loop_
_entity.id
_entity.type
_entity.pdbx_description
1 polymer ?
#
loop_
_entity_poly.entity_id
_entity_poly.type
_entity_poly.pdbx_seq_one_letter_code
_entity_poly.pdbx_strand_id
1 'polypeptide(L)'
;MIHKNWQELIKPQQLEVKPGADPSRVATLVAEPLERGFGLTLGNALRRVLMSSLQGAAITSVQIDNVLHEFSSVAGVREDVTDIVLNLKGVAIRMEVEGPRRLSISAKGPGVVTAGDISESNGITILNKDHVICHLDEGADVFMELTVSTGKGYVSADKNRPEDAPIGLIPIDAIYSPVKKVSYEVQPTREGQVLDYDKLTMRVETDGSLTPDDAVAYAARIIQDQLSIFVNFDEPESAKAGEMDTGLEFNPLLLKKVDELELSVRSANCLKNDNIVYIGDLIQKTEAEMLRTPNFGRKSLNEIKEVLAGMGLHLGMEVEDWPPENIEDLAKRFEDQF
;
A
#
# COMPACT_ATOMS: atom_id res chain seq x y z
N MET A 1 22.98 -24.56 -14.79
CA MET A 1 21.63 -24.70 -15.35
C MET A 1 20.56 -24.70 -14.27
N ILE A 2 20.67 -25.47 -13.18
CA ILE A 2 19.65 -25.49 -12.10
C ILE A 2 19.45 -24.10 -11.43
N HIS A 3 20.53 -23.32 -11.29
CA HIS A 3 20.52 -21.98 -10.65
C HIS A 3 19.74 -20.90 -11.41
N LYS A 4 19.29 -21.14 -12.64
CA LYS A 4 18.53 -20.16 -13.45
C LYS A 4 17.10 -20.64 -13.76
N ASN A 5 16.69 -21.81 -13.30
CA ASN A 5 15.41 -22.41 -13.65
C ASN A 5 14.22 -21.50 -13.30
N TRP A 6 14.28 -20.82 -12.16
CA TRP A 6 13.23 -19.91 -11.71
C TRP A 6 13.11 -18.61 -12.55
N GLN A 7 14.16 -18.25 -13.29
CA GLN A 7 14.15 -17.07 -14.19
C GLN A 7 13.43 -17.38 -15.52
N GLU A 8 13.43 -18.64 -15.94
CA GLU A 8 12.82 -19.10 -17.20
C GLU A 8 11.31 -19.34 -17.06
N LEU A 9 10.78 -19.38 -15.81
CA LEU A 9 9.35 -19.56 -15.57
C LEU A 9 8.56 -18.36 -16.08
N ILE A 10 7.44 -18.64 -16.76
CA ILE A 10 6.55 -17.61 -17.23
C ILE A 10 5.90 -16.86 -16.07
N LYS A 11 5.83 -15.56 -16.17
CA LYS A 11 5.23 -14.69 -15.14
C LYS A 11 4.20 -13.78 -15.81
N PRO A 12 3.04 -13.54 -15.16
CA PRO A 12 2.10 -12.55 -15.66
C PRO A 12 2.76 -11.17 -15.62
N GLN A 13 2.64 -10.42 -16.71
CA GLN A 13 3.20 -9.07 -16.81
C GLN A 13 2.35 -8.04 -16.05
N GLN A 14 1.05 -8.28 -15.96
CA GLN A 14 0.11 -7.38 -15.32
C GLN A 14 -1.02 -8.17 -14.64
N LEU A 15 -1.47 -7.67 -13.49
CA LEU A 15 -2.67 -8.12 -12.81
C LEU A 15 -3.86 -7.34 -13.36
N GLU A 16 -4.84 -8.02 -13.97
CA GLU A 16 -6.06 -7.40 -14.44
C GLU A 16 -7.06 -7.30 -13.28
N VAL A 17 -7.47 -6.10 -12.90
CA VAL A 17 -8.46 -5.85 -11.85
C VAL A 17 -9.78 -5.44 -12.49
N LYS A 18 -10.82 -6.27 -12.31
CA LYS A 18 -12.19 -6.01 -12.78
C LYS A 18 -13.05 -5.59 -11.59
N PRO A 19 -13.47 -4.32 -11.51
CA PRO A 19 -14.32 -3.86 -10.43
C PRO A 19 -15.68 -4.57 -10.45
N GLY A 20 -16.22 -4.85 -9.27
CA GLY A 20 -17.57 -5.37 -9.10
C GLY A 20 -18.64 -4.28 -9.06
N ALA A 21 -19.82 -4.60 -8.49
CA ALA A 21 -20.91 -3.65 -8.34
C ALA A 21 -20.55 -2.46 -7.43
N ASP A 22 -19.73 -2.69 -6.42
CA ASP A 22 -19.10 -1.67 -5.57
C ASP A 22 -17.58 -1.85 -5.66
N PRO A 23 -16.86 -0.99 -6.40
CA PRO A 23 -15.43 -1.09 -6.60
C PRO A 23 -14.62 -1.02 -5.31
N SER A 24 -15.14 -0.34 -4.28
CA SER A 24 -14.48 -0.21 -2.98
C SER A 24 -14.54 -1.49 -2.15
N ARG A 25 -15.48 -2.38 -2.45
CA ARG A 25 -15.76 -3.59 -1.66
C ARG A 25 -15.60 -4.89 -2.42
N VAL A 26 -15.80 -4.89 -3.74
CA VAL A 26 -15.77 -6.12 -4.53
C VAL A 26 -14.95 -5.94 -5.79
N ALA A 27 -13.96 -6.80 -6.00
CA ALA A 27 -13.23 -6.88 -7.24
C ALA A 27 -12.94 -8.33 -7.63
N THR A 28 -12.75 -8.53 -8.92
CA THR A 28 -12.25 -9.77 -9.50
C THR A 28 -10.89 -9.51 -10.10
N LEU A 29 -9.87 -10.22 -9.59
CA LEU A 29 -8.50 -10.13 -10.04
C LEU A 29 -8.19 -11.32 -10.94
N VAL A 30 -7.54 -11.08 -12.07
CA VAL A 30 -7.16 -12.10 -13.03
C VAL A 30 -5.65 -12.05 -13.25
N ALA A 31 -4.98 -13.17 -13.02
CA ALA A 31 -3.57 -13.37 -13.27
C ALA A 31 -3.38 -14.46 -14.32
N GLU A 32 -2.85 -14.08 -15.47
CA GLU A 32 -2.53 -14.97 -16.58
C GLU A 32 -1.39 -14.39 -17.44
N PRO A 33 -0.53 -15.22 -18.06
CA PRO A 33 -0.39 -16.66 -17.86
C PRO A 33 0.44 -17.00 -16.62
N LEU A 34 0.13 -18.12 -15.98
CA LEU A 34 0.90 -18.70 -14.88
C LEU A 34 1.38 -20.10 -15.31
N GLU A 35 2.53 -20.54 -14.84
CA GLU A 35 2.96 -21.92 -15.00
C GLU A 35 1.93 -22.91 -14.42
N ARG A 36 1.81 -24.07 -15.06
CA ARG A 36 0.88 -25.12 -14.66
C ARG A 36 1.04 -25.49 -13.18
N GLY A 37 -0.08 -25.46 -12.44
CA GLY A 37 -0.15 -25.74 -11.00
C GLY A 37 0.06 -24.51 -10.12
N PHE A 38 0.67 -23.42 -10.63
CA PHE A 38 0.84 -22.19 -9.84
C PHE A 38 -0.48 -21.48 -9.57
N GLY A 39 -1.46 -21.58 -10.47
CA GLY A 39 -2.79 -21.03 -10.23
C GLY A 39 -3.42 -21.55 -8.95
N LEU A 40 -3.36 -22.87 -8.71
CA LEU A 40 -3.87 -23.50 -7.49
C LEU A 40 -3.04 -23.13 -6.26
N THR A 41 -1.71 -23.16 -6.37
CA THR A 41 -0.78 -22.85 -5.28
C THR A 41 -0.96 -21.42 -4.80
N LEU A 42 -0.91 -20.45 -5.71
CA LEU A 42 -1.07 -19.02 -5.38
C LEU A 42 -2.49 -18.70 -4.92
N GLY A 43 -3.50 -19.23 -5.61
CA GLY A 43 -4.91 -19.01 -5.25
C GLY A 43 -5.23 -19.46 -3.82
N ASN A 44 -4.76 -20.66 -3.44
CA ASN A 44 -4.96 -21.18 -2.08
C ASN A 44 -4.13 -20.40 -1.04
N ALA A 45 -2.88 -20.09 -1.32
CA ALA A 45 -2.01 -19.35 -0.40
C ALA A 45 -2.57 -17.95 -0.15
N LEU A 46 -2.90 -17.19 -1.20
CA LEU A 46 -3.48 -15.86 -1.11
C LEU A 46 -4.82 -15.88 -0.36
N ARG A 47 -5.73 -16.81 -0.70
CA ARG A 47 -7.00 -16.94 -0.01
C ARG A 47 -6.83 -17.13 1.49
N ARG A 48 -5.91 -18.00 1.90
CA ARG A 48 -5.65 -18.25 3.33
C ARG A 48 -5.12 -17.02 4.04
N VAL A 49 -4.16 -16.33 3.45
CA VAL A 49 -3.57 -15.12 4.04
C VAL A 49 -4.57 -13.97 4.09
N LEU A 50 -5.37 -13.77 3.03
CA LEU A 50 -6.45 -12.80 2.97
C LEU A 50 -7.45 -12.96 4.12
N MET A 51 -7.84 -14.20 4.43
CA MET A 51 -8.85 -14.49 5.47
C MET A 51 -8.29 -14.44 6.90
N SER A 52 -6.98 -14.61 7.10
CA SER A 52 -6.40 -14.82 8.44
C SER A 52 -5.39 -13.78 8.90
N SER A 53 -4.70 -13.10 7.98
CA SER A 53 -3.47 -12.39 8.36
C SER A 53 -3.55 -10.88 8.20
N LEU A 54 -4.57 -10.38 7.50
CA LEU A 54 -4.77 -8.94 7.34
C LEU A 54 -5.25 -8.31 8.65
N GLN A 55 -4.75 -7.11 8.91
CA GLN A 55 -5.14 -6.33 10.08
C GLN A 55 -6.42 -5.54 9.78
N GLY A 56 -7.31 -5.48 10.77
CA GLY A 56 -8.51 -4.67 10.74
C GLY A 56 -8.86 -4.15 12.12
N ALA A 57 -10.05 -3.57 12.26
CA ALA A 57 -10.57 -3.04 13.52
C ALA A 57 -11.94 -3.67 13.83
N ALA A 58 -12.21 -3.89 15.12
CA ALA A 58 -13.48 -4.42 15.58
C ALA A 58 -13.82 -3.91 17.00
N ILE A 59 -15.11 -3.97 17.34
CA ILE A 59 -15.59 -3.73 18.69
C ILE A 59 -15.26 -4.96 19.53
N THR A 60 -14.56 -4.76 20.65
CA THR A 60 -14.09 -5.81 21.55
C THR A 60 -14.91 -5.93 22.82
N SER A 61 -15.55 -4.86 23.23
CA SER A 61 -16.45 -4.86 24.38
C SER A 61 -17.48 -3.74 24.29
N VAL A 62 -18.60 -3.95 24.98
CA VAL A 62 -19.64 -2.94 25.18
C VAL A 62 -20.01 -2.86 26.65
N GLN A 63 -20.30 -1.66 27.11
CA GLN A 63 -20.92 -1.40 28.39
C GLN A 63 -22.18 -0.60 28.15
N ILE A 64 -23.32 -1.12 28.64
CA ILE A 64 -24.65 -0.51 28.46
C ILE A 64 -25.13 -0.09 29.85
N ASP A 65 -25.67 1.11 29.98
CA ASP A 65 -26.19 1.59 31.24
C ASP A 65 -27.31 0.69 31.77
N ASN A 66 -27.25 0.37 33.04
CA ASN A 66 -28.20 -0.49 33.76
C ASN A 66 -28.21 -1.96 33.31
N VAL A 67 -27.19 -2.41 32.57
CA VAL A 67 -27.02 -3.80 32.13
C VAL A 67 -25.82 -4.41 32.81
N LEU A 68 -25.98 -5.59 33.41
CA LEU A 68 -24.92 -6.30 34.12
C LEU A 68 -24.32 -7.47 33.34
N HIS A 69 -25.09 -8.06 32.42
CA HIS A 69 -24.67 -9.22 31.61
C HIS A 69 -25.46 -9.31 30.30
N GLU A 70 -24.96 -10.09 29.37
CA GLU A 70 -25.48 -10.25 28.01
C GLU A 70 -26.89 -10.87 27.93
N PHE A 71 -27.33 -11.60 28.96
CA PHE A 71 -28.64 -12.24 29.01
C PHE A 71 -29.71 -11.38 29.71
N SER A 72 -29.60 -10.07 29.57
CA SER A 72 -30.57 -9.12 30.10
C SER A 72 -31.30 -8.38 28.98
N SER A 73 -32.38 -7.71 29.32
CA SER A 73 -33.11 -6.79 28.43
C SER A 73 -32.90 -5.34 28.90
N VAL A 74 -32.99 -4.42 27.96
CA VAL A 74 -32.94 -2.97 28.21
C VAL A 74 -34.34 -2.41 28.17
N ALA A 75 -34.73 -1.65 29.19
CA ALA A 75 -36.08 -1.07 29.24
C ALA A 75 -36.34 -0.12 28.05
N GLY A 76 -37.42 -0.36 27.33
CA GLY A 76 -37.80 0.44 26.15
C GLY A 76 -36.98 0.14 24.89
N VAL A 77 -36.21 -0.93 24.85
CA VAL A 77 -35.52 -1.44 23.66
C VAL A 77 -36.19 -2.76 23.24
N ARG A 78 -36.40 -2.94 21.95
CA ARG A 78 -37.06 -4.15 21.42
C ARG A 78 -36.14 -5.36 21.45
N GLU A 79 -34.87 -5.15 21.10
CA GLU A 79 -33.85 -6.18 21.05
C GLU A 79 -33.32 -6.45 22.45
N ASP A 80 -32.98 -7.71 22.72
CA ASP A 80 -32.19 -8.06 23.88
C ASP A 80 -30.72 -7.69 23.70
N VAL A 81 -30.01 -7.67 24.82
CA VAL A 81 -28.58 -7.33 24.81
C VAL A 81 -27.77 -8.29 23.92
N THR A 82 -28.19 -9.56 23.83
CA THR A 82 -27.57 -10.53 22.93
C THR A 82 -27.71 -10.12 21.46
N ASP A 83 -28.90 -9.66 21.05
CA ASP A 83 -29.14 -9.19 19.68
C ASP A 83 -28.40 -7.89 19.40
N ILE A 84 -28.34 -6.97 20.38
CA ILE A 84 -27.52 -5.75 20.28
C ILE A 84 -26.04 -6.10 20.05
N VAL A 85 -25.51 -7.05 20.81
CA VAL A 85 -24.11 -7.51 20.67
C VAL A 85 -23.88 -8.11 19.27
N LEU A 86 -24.82 -8.94 18.76
CA LEU A 86 -24.73 -9.49 17.43
C LEU A 86 -24.75 -8.41 16.33
N ASN A 87 -25.59 -7.38 16.50
CA ASN A 87 -25.64 -6.26 15.58
C ASN A 87 -24.35 -5.41 15.64
N LEU A 88 -23.79 -5.18 16.83
CA LEU A 88 -22.51 -4.46 17.00
C LEU A 88 -21.35 -5.18 16.28
N LYS A 89 -21.34 -6.50 16.22
CA LYS A 89 -20.34 -7.28 15.47
C LYS A 89 -20.41 -7.02 13.95
N GLY A 90 -21.56 -6.57 13.45
CA GLY A 90 -21.75 -6.21 12.03
C GLY A 90 -21.25 -4.83 11.65
N VAL A 91 -20.83 -4.01 12.62
CA VAL A 91 -20.33 -2.65 12.35
C VAL A 91 -18.95 -2.71 11.72
N ALA A 92 -18.82 -2.11 10.52
CA ALA A 92 -17.56 -2.02 9.79
C ALA A 92 -16.81 -0.74 10.19
N ILE A 93 -15.62 -0.90 10.70
CA ILE A 93 -14.82 0.19 11.28
C ILE A 93 -13.47 0.27 10.57
N ARG A 94 -13.07 1.48 10.17
CA ARG A 94 -11.69 1.81 9.79
C ARG A 94 -11.04 2.56 10.93
N MET A 95 -9.87 2.09 11.36
CA MET A 95 -9.11 2.69 12.44
C MET A 95 -7.67 2.92 12.00
N GLU A 96 -7.21 4.17 12.05
CA GLU A 96 -5.87 4.60 11.63
C GLU A 96 -4.93 4.83 12.83
N VAL A 97 -5.47 4.68 14.05
CA VAL A 97 -4.75 4.90 15.31
C VAL A 97 -4.51 3.58 16.02
N GLU A 98 -3.32 3.38 16.55
CA GLU A 98 -3.00 2.20 17.33
C GLU A 98 -3.58 2.22 18.76
N GLY A 99 -3.86 1.03 19.27
CA GLY A 99 -4.34 0.80 20.64
C GLY A 99 -5.87 0.91 20.78
N PRO A 100 -6.41 0.49 21.94
CA PRO A 100 -7.85 0.49 22.17
C PRO A 100 -8.39 1.93 22.29
N ARG A 101 -9.57 2.17 21.72
CA ARG A 101 -10.27 3.45 21.78
C ARG A 101 -11.70 3.23 22.27
N ARG A 102 -12.23 4.24 22.95
CA ARG A 102 -13.61 4.24 23.41
C ARG A 102 -14.47 5.14 22.54
N LEU A 103 -15.61 4.64 22.16
CA LEU A 103 -16.65 5.34 21.40
C LEU A 103 -17.94 5.26 22.25
N SER A 104 -18.86 6.17 22.04
CA SER A 104 -20.14 6.17 22.74
C SER A 104 -21.31 6.30 21.77
N ILE A 105 -22.42 5.71 22.18
CA ILE A 105 -23.74 5.91 21.56
C ILE A 105 -24.65 6.51 22.64
N SER A 106 -25.33 7.58 22.30
CA SER A 106 -26.38 8.18 23.16
C SER A 106 -27.61 8.43 22.30
N ALA A 107 -28.70 7.72 22.60
CA ALA A 107 -29.91 7.81 21.81
C ALA A 107 -31.16 7.85 22.69
N LYS A 108 -32.13 8.69 22.29
CA LYS A 108 -33.43 8.82 22.95
C LYS A 108 -34.54 8.42 22.01
N GLY A 109 -35.41 7.56 22.50
CA GLY A 109 -36.55 7.08 21.73
C GLY A 109 -37.69 8.10 21.60
N PRO A 110 -38.66 7.83 20.70
CA PRO A 110 -38.72 6.65 19.83
C PRO A 110 -37.84 6.78 18.58
N GLY A 111 -37.21 5.70 18.12
CA GLY A 111 -36.41 5.71 16.92
C GLY A 111 -35.56 4.47 16.69
N VAL A 112 -34.81 4.48 15.60
CA VAL A 112 -33.85 3.42 15.24
C VAL A 112 -32.46 3.91 15.55
N VAL A 113 -31.72 3.15 16.31
CA VAL A 113 -30.30 3.41 16.56
C VAL A 113 -29.49 2.69 15.50
N THR A 114 -28.65 3.44 14.80
CA THR A 114 -27.82 2.92 13.72
C THR A 114 -26.34 3.06 14.06
N ALA A 115 -25.48 2.44 13.28
CA ALA A 115 -24.03 2.62 13.43
C ALA A 115 -23.56 4.07 13.18
N GLY A 116 -24.39 4.88 12.48
CA GLY A 116 -24.14 6.32 12.28
C GLY A 116 -24.27 7.15 13.56
N ASP A 117 -24.97 6.64 14.59
CA ASP A 117 -25.13 7.31 15.89
C ASP A 117 -23.94 7.09 16.82
N ILE A 118 -22.97 6.26 16.42
CA ILE A 118 -21.71 6.09 17.14
C ILE A 118 -20.90 7.39 17.03
N SER A 119 -20.48 7.93 18.18
CA SER A 119 -19.64 9.12 18.21
C SER A 119 -18.30 8.85 17.51
N GLU A 120 -18.05 9.51 16.38
CA GLU A 120 -16.79 9.41 15.67
C GLU A 120 -15.66 10.07 16.50
N SER A 121 -14.50 9.44 16.55
CA SER A 121 -13.28 9.97 17.17
C SER A 121 -12.20 10.13 16.12
N ASN A 122 -11.22 10.99 16.38
CA ASN A 122 -10.11 11.21 15.46
C ASN A 122 -9.42 9.89 15.08
N GLY A 123 -9.37 9.60 13.79
CA GLY A 123 -8.76 8.40 13.23
C GLY A 123 -9.62 7.14 13.30
N ILE A 124 -10.93 7.26 13.59
CA ILE A 124 -11.90 6.16 13.53
C ILE A 124 -13.08 6.59 12.67
N THR A 125 -13.39 5.78 11.66
CA THR A 125 -14.49 6.04 10.73
C THR A 125 -15.41 4.82 10.66
N ILE A 126 -16.73 5.05 10.76
CA ILE A 126 -17.75 4.02 10.57
C ILE A 126 -18.14 3.97 9.09
N LEU A 127 -18.05 2.78 8.47
CA LEU A 127 -18.22 2.60 7.03
C LEU A 127 -19.66 2.23 6.62
N ASN A 128 -20.41 1.58 7.51
CA ASN A 128 -21.78 1.14 7.28
C ASN A 128 -22.76 1.86 8.20
N LYS A 129 -22.85 3.19 8.07
CA LYS A 129 -23.65 4.06 8.97
C LYS A 129 -25.14 3.67 9.07
N ASP A 130 -25.69 3.06 8.02
CA ASP A 130 -27.09 2.62 7.98
C ASP A 130 -27.36 1.28 8.68
N HIS A 131 -26.31 0.64 9.23
CA HIS A 131 -26.45 -0.63 9.92
C HIS A 131 -27.21 -0.45 11.22
N VAL A 132 -28.34 -1.14 11.38
CA VAL A 132 -29.23 -1.04 12.55
C VAL A 132 -28.63 -1.79 13.73
N ILE A 133 -28.55 -1.12 14.88
CA ILE A 133 -28.10 -1.70 16.15
C ILE A 133 -29.30 -2.12 16.99
N CYS A 134 -30.26 -1.21 17.25
CA CYS A 134 -31.47 -1.52 17.99
C CYS A 134 -32.58 -0.52 17.69
N HIS A 135 -33.81 -0.84 18.17
CA HIS A 135 -34.99 0.00 18.06
C HIS A 135 -35.43 0.47 19.44
N LEU A 136 -35.67 1.77 19.59
CA LEU A 136 -36.12 2.40 20.82
C LEU A 136 -37.61 2.71 20.78
N ASP A 137 -38.33 2.37 21.83
CA ASP A 137 -39.72 2.77 22.07
C ASP A 137 -39.84 4.17 22.70
N GLU A 138 -41.04 4.68 22.87
CA GLU A 138 -41.27 5.99 23.48
C GLU A 138 -40.74 6.05 24.93
N GLY A 139 -39.94 7.09 25.22
CA GLY A 139 -39.35 7.31 26.55
C GLY A 139 -38.10 6.48 26.88
N ALA A 140 -37.60 5.68 25.93
CA ALA A 140 -36.35 4.97 26.10
C ALA A 140 -35.15 5.94 26.02
N ASP A 141 -34.19 5.78 26.93
CA ASP A 141 -32.89 6.50 26.90
C ASP A 141 -31.79 5.44 27.04
N VAL A 142 -30.94 5.36 26.03
CA VAL A 142 -29.89 4.34 25.96
C VAL A 142 -28.53 5.02 25.79
N PHE A 143 -27.62 4.66 26.69
CA PHE A 143 -26.22 5.02 26.61
C PHE A 143 -25.36 3.75 26.56
N MET A 144 -24.47 3.68 25.57
CA MET A 144 -23.53 2.57 25.40
C MET A 144 -22.12 3.10 25.22
N GLU A 145 -21.17 2.51 25.91
CA GLU A 145 -19.74 2.73 25.70
C GLU A 145 -19.16 1.51 24.99
N LEU A 146 -18.51 1.75 23.85
CA LEU A 146 -17.91 0.73 22.98
C LEU A 146 -16.41 0.83 23.06
N THR A 147 -15.72 -0.29 23.21
CA THR A 147 -14.26 -0.35 23.04
C THR A 147 -13.93 -0.95 21.71
N VAL A 148 -13.14 -0.22 20.90
CA VAL A 148 -12.67 -0.65 19.58
C VAL A 148 -11.17 -0.86 19.64
N SER A 149 -10.67 -1.91 19.01
CA SER A 149 -9.24 -2.17 18.88
C SER A 149 -8.88 -2.69 17.50
N THR A 150 -7.59 -2.62 17.17
CA THR A 150 -7.02 -3.23 15.97
C THR A 150 -6.48 -4.62 16.29
N GLY A 151 -6.58 -5.53 15.32
CA GLY A 151 -6.10 -6.89 15.47
C GLY A 151 -6.07 -7.67 14.17
N LYS A 152 -5.86 -8.98 14.25
CA LYS A 152 -5.82 -9.90 13.10
C LYS A 152 -6.71 -11.10 13.35
N GLY A 153 -7.39 -11.55 12.28
CA GLY A 153 -8.20 -12.75 12.30
C GLY A 153 -9.38 -12.68 13.27
N TYR A 154 -9.56 -13.73 14.08
CA TYR A 154 -10.64 -13.86 15.05
C TYR A 154 -10.09 -13.96 16.48
N VAL A 155 -10.66 -13.20 17.39
CA VAL A 155 -10.34 -13.24 18.82
C VAL A 155 -11.62 -13.45 19.60
N SER A 156 -11.68 -14.50 20.44
CA SER A 156 -12.86 -14.80 21.25
C SER A 156 -13.07 -13.77 22.37
N ALA A 157 -14.32 -13.60 22.79
CA ALA A 157 -14.73 -12.70 23.85
C ALA A 157 -13.94 -12.89 25.15
N ASP A 158 -13.64 -14.16 25.52
CA ASP A 158 -12.88 -14.47 26.73
C ASP A 158 -11.48 -13.83 26.74
N LYS A 159 -10.84 -13.74 25.56
CA LYS A 159 -9.53 -13.11 25.40
C LYS A 159 -9.61 -11.59 25.36
N ASN A 160 -10.76 -11.04 25.00
CA ASN A 160 -11.00 -9.60 24.98
C ASN A 160 -11.40 -9.05 26.36
N ARG A 161 -11.63 -9.92 27.33
CA ARG A 161 -11.99 -9.51 28.70
C ARG A 161 -10.72 -9.09 29.45
N PRO A 162 -10.59 -7.81 29.89
CA PRO A 162 -9.48 -7.37 30.76
C PRO A 162 -9.53 -8.09 32.11
N GLU A 163 -8.37 -8.28 32.73
CA GLU A 163 -8.30 -8.86 34.09
C GLU A 163 -9.05 -7.99 35.13
N ASP A 164 -8.97 -6.66 34.96
CA ASP A 164 -9.67 -5.67 35.78
C ASP A 164 -10.98 -5.16 35.16
N ALA A 165 -11.74 -6.04 34.51
CA ALA A 165 -12.98 -5.65 33.85
C ALA A 165 -13.98 -5.04 34.84
N PRO A 166 -14.53 -3.85 34.58
CA PRO A 166 -15.56 -3.26 35.44
C PRO A 166 -16.85 -4.12 35.37
N ILE A 167 -17.64 -4.03 36.44
CA ILE A 167 -18.95 -4.69 36.47
C ILE A 167 -19.83 -4.13 35.37
N GLY A 168 -20.51 -5.01 34.59
CA GLY A 168 -21.33 -4.63 33.45
C GLY A 168 -20.59 -4.50 32.13
N LEU A 169 -19.27 -4.73 32.08
CA LEU A 169 -18.55 -4.84 30.82
C LEU A 169 -18.86 -6.18 30.13
N ILE A 170 -19.42 -6.14 28.96
CA ILE A 170 -19.74 -7.30 28.12
C ILE A 170 -18.66 -7.45 27.04
N PRO A 171 -17.80 -8.46 27.13
CA PRO A 171 -16.81 -8.71 26.11
C PRO A 171 -17.47 -9.28 24.85
N ILE A 172 -16.98 -8.86 23.69
CA ILE A 172 -17.48 -9.27 22.37
C ILE A 172 -16.34 -9.97 21.63
N ASP A 173 -16.66 -11.07 20.97
CA ASP A 173 -15.72 -11.71 20.06
C ASP A 173 -15.51 -10.81 18.82
N ALA A 174 -14.24 -10.58 18.51
CA ALA A 174 -13.82 -9.65 17.50
C ALA A 174 -13.41 -10.38 16.22
N ILE A 175 -14.04 -10.01 15.09
CA ILE A 175 -13.64 -10.42 13.73
C ILE A 175 -12.91 -9.25 13.12
N TYR A 176 -11.59 -9.28 13.17
CA TYR A 176 -10.75 -8.18 12.67
C TYR A 176 -10.53 -8.23 11.17
N SER A 177 -10.75 -9.40 10.51
CA SER A 177 -10.48 -9.54 9.09
C SER A 177 -11.33 -8.56 8.27
N PRO A 178 -10.70 -7.66 7.48
CA PRO A 178 -11.41 -6.76 6.58
C PRO A 178 -12.02 -7.51 5.38
N VAL A 179 -11.56 -8.72 5.11
CA VAL A 179 -12.01 -9.55 4.00
C VAL A 179 -13.14 -10.47 4.45
N LYS A 180 -14.32 -10.32 3.83
CA LYS A 180 -15.51 -11.11 4.13
C LYS A 180 -15.57 -12.42 3.36
N LYS A 181 -15.17 -12.38 2.07
CA LYS A 181 -15.28 -13.54 1.19
C LYS A 181 -14.18 -13.54 0.14
N VAL A 182 -13.58 -14.71 -0.06
CA VAL A 182 -12.62 -14.96 -1.15
C VAL A 182 -13.01 -16.24 -1.85
N SER A 183 -13.20 -16.16 -3.16
CA SER A 183 -13.36 -17.31 -4.05
C SER A 183 -12.33 -17.22 -5.17
N TYR A 184 -11.79 -18.36 -5.59
CA TYR A 184 -10.90 -18.40 -6.73
C TYR A 184 -11.22 -19.59 -7.63
N GLU A 185 -10.91 -19.43 -8.90
CA GLU A 185 -11.06 -20.43 -9.94
C GLU A 185 -9.79 -20.49 -10.77
N VAL A 186 -9.36 -21.68 -11.14
CA VAL A 186 -8.20 -21.91 -12.01
C VAL A 186 -8.68 -22.55 -13.29
N GLN A 187 -8.38 -21.92 -14.41
CA GLN A 187 -8.74 -22.40 -15.74
C GLN A 187 -7.47 -22.52 -16.58
N PRO A 188 -7.42 -23.49 -17.52
CA PRO A 188 -6.33 -23.55 -18.47
C PRO A 188 -6.36 -22.34 -19.40
N THR A 189 -5.20 -21.78 -19.70
CA THR A 189 -5.04 -20.67 -20.65
C THR A 189 -3.97 -20.97 -21.68
N ARG A 190 -3.90 -20.14 -22.71
CA ARG A 190 -3.01 -20.30 -23.85
C ARG A 190 -2.04 -19.15 -23.95
N GLU A 191 -0.76 -19.46 -24.10
CA GLU A 191 0.25 -18.47 -24.47
C GLU A 191 0.94 -18.92 -25.78
N GLY A 192 0.75 -18.11 -26.82
CA GLY A 192 1.23 -18.47 -28.16
C GLY A 192 0.59 -19.77 -28.68
N GLN A 193 1.39 -20.81 -28.89
CA GLN A 193 0.95 -22.13 -29.34
C GLN A 193 0.85 -23.18 -28.21
N VAL A 194 1.23 -22.81 -26.97
CA VAL A 194 1.23 -23.68 -25.80
C VAL A 194 -0.06 -23.49 -25.03
N LEU A 195 -0.75 -24.59 -24.71
CA LEU A 195 -2.06 -24.60 -24.01
C LEU A 195 -1.94 -25.01 -22.53
N ASP A 196 -0.75 -25.09 -22.00
CA ASP A 196 -0.47 -25.74 -20.71
C ASP A 196 -0.16 -24.72 -19.58
N TYR A 197 -0.84 -23.58 -19.61
CA TYR A 197 -0.70 -22.53 -18.59
C TYR A 197 -1.99 -22.39 -17.79
N ASP A 198 -1.85 -21.85 -16.57
CA ASP A 198 -2.98 -21.55 -15.69
C ASP A 198 -3.40 -20.08 -15.80
N LYS A 199 -4.71 -19.88 -15.71
CA LYS A 199 -5.35 -18.59 -15.46
C LYS A 199 -5.98 -18.63 -14.09
N LEU A 200 -5.53 -17.79 -13.19
CA LEU A 200 -6.13 -17.62 -11.86
C LEU A 200 -7.12 -16.45 -11.89
N THR A 201 -8.37 -16.74 -11.58
CA THR A 201 -9.40 -15.71 -11.36
C THR A 201 -9.78 -15.73 -9.90
N MET A 202 -9.57 -14.63 -9.19
CA MET A 202 -9.87 -14.49 -7.76
C MET A 202 -10.87 -13.37 -7.54
N ARG A 203 -11.99 -13.68 -6.87
CA ARG A 203 -12.99 -12.69 -6.45
C ARG A 203 -12.83 -12.45 -4.95
N VAL A 204 -12.61 -11.19 -4.60
CA VAL A 204 -12.42 -10.72 -3.23
C VAL A 204 -13.53 -9.75 -2.87
N GLU A 205 -14.11 -9.94 -1.68
CA GLU A 205 -15.14 -9.08 -1.11
C GLU A 205 -14.67 -8.62 0.27
N THR A 206 -14.60 -7.31 0.48
CA THR A 206 -14.17 -6.66 1.72
C THR A 206 -15.35 -5.95 2.41
N ASP A 207 -15.11 -5.45 3.60
CA ASP A 207 -16.07 -4.62 4.35
C ASP A 207 -16.02 -3.13 3.94
N GLY A 208 -15.05 -2.74 3.10
CA GLY A 208 -14.80 -1.37 2.64
C GLY A 208 -13.73 -0.64 3.47
N SER A 209 -13.18 -1.23 4.54
CA SER A 209 -12.05 -0.65 5.26
C SER A 209 -10.76 -0.69 4.45
N LEU A 210 -10.65 -1.68 3.57
CA LEU A 210 -9.55 -1.91 2.64
C LEU A 210 -10.11 -2.26 1.27
N THR A 211 -9.52 -1.72 0.21
CA THR A 211 -9.92 -2.08 -1.16
C THR A 211 -9.50 -3.51 -1.49
N PRO A 212 -10.20 -4.23 -2.37
CA PRO A 212 -9.87 -5.62 -2.69
C PRO A 212 -8.47 -5.79 -3.32
N ASP A 213 -8.03 -4.85 -4.13
CA ASP A 213 -6.71 -4.83 -4.77
C ASP A 213 -5.59 -4.61 -3.75
N ASP A 214 -5.74 -3.63 -2.84
CA ASP A 214 -4.80 -3.43 -1.74
C ASP A 214 -4.76 -4.65 -0.81
N ALA A 215 -5.92 -5.27 -0.52
CA ALA A 215 -5.97 -6.48 0.29
C ALA A 215 -5.10 -7.60 -0.30
N VAL A 216 -5.21 -7.83 -1.63
CA VAL A 216 -4.39 -8.83 -2.33
C VAL A 216 -2.92 -8.44 -2.35
N ALA A 217 -2.60 -7.16 -2.56
CA ALA A 217 -1.23 -6.66 -2.52
C ALA A 217 -0.57 -6.89 -1.16
N TYR A 218 -1.25 -6.56 -0.06
CA TYR A 218 -0.75 -6.83 1.30
C TYR A 218 -0.62 -8.34 1.57
N ALA A 219 -1.59 -9.15 1.13
CA ALA A 219 -1.50 -10.60 1.30
C ALA A 219 -0.31 -11.19 0.54
N ALA A 220 -0.07 -10.75 -0.69
CA ALA A 220 1.07 -11.15 -1.50
C ALA A 220 2.40 -10.75 -0.83
N ARG A 221 2.48 -9.52 -0.30
CA ARG A 221 3.65 -9.02 0.44
C ARG A 221 3.94 -9.85 1.68
N ILE A 222 2.91 -10.19 2.46
CA ILE A 222 3.05 -11.06 3.64
C ILE A 222 3.64 -12.43 3.23
N ILE A 223 3.13 -13.04 2.14
CA ILE A 223 3.65 -14.32 1.64
C ILE A 223 5.11 -14.18 1.22
N GLN A 224 5.43 -13.14 0.47
CA GLN A 224 6.80 -12.86 0.01
C GLN A 224 7.76 -12.72 1.19
N ASP A 225 7.40 -11.93 2.20
CA ASP A 225 8.23 -11.71 3.39
C ASP A 225 8.43 -13.00 4.20
N GLN A 226 7.39 -13.84 4.31
CA GLN A 226 7.49 -15.13 4.99
C GLN A 226 8.34 -16.15 4.21
N LEU A 227 8.35 -16.07 2.87
CA LEU A 227 9.14 -16.95 2.03
C LEU A 227 10.61 -16.52 1.95
N SER A 228 10.93 -15.27 2.24
CA SER A 228 12.30 -14.73 2.13
C SER A 228 13.32 -15.53 2.94
N ILE A 229 12.94 -16.05 4.12
CA ILE A 229 13.81 -16.85 4.99
C ILE A 229 14.24 -18.20 4.34
N PHE A 230 13.47 -18.68 3.37
CA PHE A 230 13.79 -19.93 2.67
C PHE A 230 14.73 -19.71 1.49
N VAL A 231 14.98 -18.48 1.09
CA VAL A 231 15.93 -18.11 0.05
C VAL A 231 17.30 -17.94 0.72
N ASN A 232 18.19 -18.94 0.55
CA ASN A 232 19.50 -19.03 1.21
C ASN A 232 20.68 -18.81 0.26
N PHE A 233 20.43 -18.26 -0.92
CA PHE A 233 21.44 -17.95 -1.91
C PHE A 233 21.37 -16.47 -2.28
N ASP A 234 22.54 -15.90 -2.58
CA ASP A 234 22.60 -14.52 -3.08
C ASP A 234 22.02 -14.46 -4.49
N GLU A 235 21.07 -13.56 -4.72
CA GLU A 235 20.56 -13.30 -6.06
C GLU A 235 21.69 -12.70 -6.90
N PRO A 236 21.99 -13.26 -8.10
CA PRO A 236 22.94 -12.62 -8.99
C PRO A 236 22.45 -11.21 -9.33
N GLU A 237 23.30 -10.23 -9.24
CA GLU A 237 22.98 -8.78 -9.42
C GLU A 237 22.22 -8.45 -10.72
N SER A 238 22.24 -9.35 -11.71
CA SER A 238 21.46 -9.22 -12.96
C SER A 238 19.95 -9.33 -12.82
N ALA A 239 19.41 -9.81 -11.68
CA ALA A 239 17.96 -9.92 -11.45
C ALA A 239 17.34 -8.63 -10.88
N LYS A 240 18.15 -7.69 -10.40
CA LYS A 240 17.70 -6.40 -9.87
C LYS A 240 17.46 -5.33 -10.93
N ALA A 241 17.62 -5.65 -12.21
CA ALA A 241 17.43 -4.71 -13.32
C ALA A 241 15.96 -4.31 -13.59
N GLY A 242 15.03 -4.65 -12.70
CA GLY A 242 13.60 -4.29 -12.80
C GLY A 242 13.09 -3.34 -11.71
N GLU A 243 13.84 -3.15 -10.64
CA GLU A 243 13.59 -2.06 -9.69
C GLU A 243 14.61 -0.97 -10.01
N MET A 244 14.13 0.19 -10.45
CA MET A 244 14.94 1.40 -10.54
C MET A 244 15.36 1.84 -9.13
N ASP A 245 16.24 1.06 -8.50
CA ASP A 245 17.21 1.64 -7.63
C ASP A 245 18.32 2.14 -8.57
N THR A 246 18.24 3.39 -8.95
CA THR A 246 19.35 4.11 -9.54
C THR A 246 20.43 4.20 -8.46
N GLY A 247 21.11 3.10 -8.23
CA GLY A 247 22.36 3.04 -7.50
C GLY A 247 23.50 3.71 -8.27
N LEU A 248 23.17 4.77 -8.98
CA LEU A 248 24.06 5.83 -9.35
C LEU A 248 24.07 6.77 -8.15
N GLU A 249 25.14 6.77 -7.40
CA GLU A 249 25.46 7.82 -6.41
C GLU A 249 25.44 9.23 -7.04
N PHE A 250 25.12 9.31 -8.36
CA PHE A 250 25.10 10.52 -9.17
C PHE A 250 23.71 10.81 -9.73
N ASN A 251 23.34 12.07 -9.72
CA ASN A 251 22.15 12.56 -10.42
C ASN A 251 22.24 12.20 -11.92
N PRO A 252 21.26 11.47 -12.51
CA PRO A 252 21.28 11.08 -13.93
C PRO A 252 21.48 12.25 -14.89
N LEU A 253 21.10 13.46 -14.51
CA LEU A 253 21.33 14.69 -15.27
C LEU A 253 22.82 14.98 -15.53
N LEU A 254 23.72 14.46 -14.70
CA LEU A 254 25.16 14.69 -14.83
C LEU A 254 25.78 13.93 -16.01
N LEU A 255 25.14 12.83 -16.44
CA LEU A 255 25.56 12.02 -17.59
C LEU A 255 25.13 12.58 -18.93
N LYS A 256 24.25 13.60 -18.95
CA LYS A 256 23.86 14.27 -20.19
C LYS A 256 25.03 15.03 -20.79
N LYS A 257 25.08 15.04 -22.14
CA LYS A 257 26.08 15.79 -22.87
C LYS A 257 25.79 17.29 -22.83
N VAL A 258 26.81 18.10 -22.76
CA VAL A 258 26.70 19.56 -22.77
C VAL A 258 26.11 20.07 -24.08
N ASP A 259 26.21 19.29 -25.17
CA ASP A 259 25.62 19.60 -26.48
C ASP A 259 24.08 19.57 -26.47
N GLU A 260 23.45 18.88 -25.52
CA GLU A 260 21.99 18.80 -25.35
C GLU A 260 21.43 20.00 -24.60
N LEU A 261 22.31 20.82 -23.99
CA LEU A 261 21.88 22.04 -23.35
C LEU A 261 21.57 23.12 -24.42
N GLU A 262 20.46 23.81 -24.25
CA GLU A 262 20.08 24.92 -25.12
C GLU A 262 21.02 26.15 -24.94
N LEU A 263 22.32 25.95 -25.25
CA LEU A 263 23.34 26.98 -25.18
C LEU A 263 23.57 27.64 -26.54
N SER A 264 24.02 28.88 -26.52
CA SER A 264 24.47 29.53 -27.76
C SER A 264 25.65 28.78 -28.37
N VAL A 265 25.76 28.78 -29.71
CA VAL A 265 26.83 28.13 -30.46
C VAL A 265 28.22 28.56 -29.97
N ARG A 266 28.36 29.77 -29.46
CA ARG A 266 29.60 30.29 -28.92
C ARG A 266 29.94 29.67 -27.57
N SER A 267 28.96 29.54 -26.68
CA SER A 267 29.12 28.90 -25.39
C SER A 267 29.45 27.41 -25.52
N ALA A 268 28.71 26.69 -26.40
CA ALA A 268 28.96 25.28 -26.69
C ALA A 268 30.35 25.01 -27.26
N ASN A 269 30.81 25.85 -28.22
CA ASN A 269 32.17 25.69 -28.77
C ASN A 269 33.29 25.97 -27.75
N CYS A 270 33.07 26.89 -26.81
CA CYS A 270 34.04 27.14 -25.74
C CYS A 270 34.16 25.95 -24.80
N LEU A 271 33.06 25.29 -24.44
CA LEU A 271 33.07 24.11 -23.59
C LEU A 271 33.73 22.90 -24.26
N LYS A 272 33.51 22.72 -25.57
CA LYS A 272 34.19 21.68 -26.37
C LYS A 272 35.71 21.89 -26.44
N ASN A 273 36.15 23.12 -26.58
CA ASN A 273 37.60 23.44 -26.61
C ASN A 273 38.27 23.19 -25.27
N ASP A 274 37.53 23.19 -24.17
CA ASP A 274 38.05 22.91 -22.82
C ASP A 274 37.85 21.46 -22.41
N ASN A 275 37.50 20.57 -23.37
CA ASN A 275 37.22 19.14 -23.16
C ASN A 275 36.11 18.84 -22.13
N ILE A 276 35.14 19.72 -21.96
CA ILE A 276 33.99 19.53 -21.10
C ILE A 276 32.88 18.87 -21.94
N VAL A 277 32.67 17.57 -21.72
CA VAL A 277 31.71 16.77 -22.53
C VAL A 277 30.40 16.55 -21.80
N TYR A 278 30.43 16.33 -20.48
CA TYR A 278 29.27 16.01 -19.66
C TYR A 278 28.93 17.16 -18.71
N ILE A 279 27.65 17.22 -18.29
CA ILE A 279 27.20 18.22 -17.31
C ILE A 279 27.96 18.06 -15.99
N GLY A 280 28.30 16.81 -15.60
CA GLY A 280 29.11 16.54 -14.41
C GLY A 280 30.50 17.17 -14.45
N ASP A 281 31.16 17.23 -15.61
CA ASP A 281 32.45 17.92 -15.79
C ASP A 281 32.27 19.45 -15.64
N LEU A 282 31.13 19.95 -16.13
CA LEU A 282 30.83 21.38 -16.11
C LEU A 282 30.60 21.91 -14.69
N ILE A 283 29.83 21.20 -13.87
CA ILE A 283 29.49 21.64 -12.50
C ILE A 283 30.67 21.61 -11.54
N GLN A 284 31.69 20.77 -11.78
CA GLN A 284 32.89 20.76 -10.98
C GLN A 284 33.81 21.97 -11.22
N LYS A 285 33.65 22.64 -12.37
CA LYS A 285 34.41 23.85 -12.66
C LYS A 285 33.87 25.04 -11.85
N THR A 286 34.79 25.79 -11.29
CA THR A 286 34.47 27.05 -10.60
C THR A 286 34.26 28.18 -11.61
N GLU A 287 33.51 29.21 -11.22
CA GLU A 287 33.29 30.42 -12.07
C GLU A 287 34.61 31.07 -12.48
N ALA A 288 35.61 31.05 -11.59
CA ALA A 288 36.94 31.63 -11.83
C ALA A 288 37.71 30.82 -12.87
N GLU A 289 37.58 29.51 -12.91
CA GLU A 289 38.18 28.63 -13.91
C GLU A 289 37.54 28.82 -15.26
N MET A 290 36.21 28.89 -15.31
CA MET A 290 35.46 29.15 -16.54
C MET A 290 35.82 30.48 -17.19
N LEU A 291 36.05 31.53 -16.40
CA LEU A 291 36.47 32.84 -16.91
C LEU A 291 37.93 32.86 -17.39
N ARG A 292 38.75 31.88 -17.07
CA ARG A 292 40.15 31.72 -17.58
C ARG A 292 40.19 31.07 -18.94
N THR A 293 39.13 30.38 -19.36
CA THR A 293 39.05 29.76 -20.69
C THR A 293 39.07 30.81 -21.79
N PRO A 294 39.92 30.64 -22.83
CA PRO A 294 40.03 31.59 -23.93
C PRO A 294 38.71 31.78 -24.66
N ASN A 295 38.30 33.01 -24.96
CA ASN A 295 37.05 33.38 -25.64
C ASN A 295 35.76 33.15 -24.84
N PHE A 296 35.84 32.81 -23.53
CA PHE A 296 34.73 32.69 -22.65
C PHE A 296 34.42 34.00 -21.92
N GLY A 297 33.20 34.51 -22.06
CA GLY A 297 32.81 35.82 -21.52
C GLY A 297 31.77 35.73 -20.41
N ARG A 298 31.57 36.81 -19.67
CA ARG A 298 30.56 36.92 -18.60
C ARG A 298 29.12 36.62 -19.08
N LYS A 299 28.80 36.90 -20.37
CA LYS A 299 27.50 36.58 -20.93
C LYS A 299 27.28 35.09 -21.05
N SER A 300 28.27 34.34 -21.55
CA SER A 300 28.24 32.88 -21.65
C SER A 300 28.19 32.22 -20.26
N LEU A 301 28.86 32.81 -19.26
CA LEU A 301 28.79 32.33 -17.88
C LEU A 301 27.37 32.45 -17.32
N ASN A 302 26.72 33.60 -17.51
CA ASN A 302 25.36 33.81 -17.04
C ASN A 302 24.35 32.88 -17.73
N GLU A 303 24.49 32.65 -19.05
CA GLU A 303 23.69 31.71 -19.82
C GLU A 303 23.78 30.29 -19.25
N ILE A 304 24.99 29.79 -18.99
CA ILE A 304 25.23 28.48 -18.38
C ILE A 304 24.64 28.41 -16.98
N LYS A 305 24.79 29.47 -16.16
CA LYS A 305 24.20 29.50 -14.82
C LYS A 305 22.66 29.44 -14.86
N GLU A 306 22.02 30.14 -15.79
CA GLU A 306 20.57 30.09 -15.94
C GLU A 306 20.07 28.68 -16.31
N VAL A 307 20.75 28.04 -17.26
CA VAL A 307 20.41 26.69 -17.68
C VAL A 307 20.65 25.65 -16.57
N LEU A 308 21.77 25.73 -15.86
CA LEU A 308 22.06 24.86 -14.73
C LEU A 308 21.09 25.09 -13.56
N ALA A 309 20.76 26.35 -13.26
CA ALA A 309 19.78 26.67 -12.22
C ALA A 309 18.38 26.13 -12.53
N GLY A 310 17.97 26.11 -13.80
CA GLY A 310 16.73 25.47 -14.26
C GLY A 310 16.69 23.95 -14.00
N MET A 311 17.86 23.32 -13.89
CA MET A 311 18.03 21.90 -13.57
C MET A 311 18.35 21.65 -12.10
N GLY A 312 18.37 22.69 -11.25
CA GLY A 312 18.73 22.58 -9.83
C GLY A 312 20.23 22.38 -9.58
N LEU A 313 21.11 22.68 -10.57
CA LEU A 313 22.54 22.53 -10.50
C LEU A 313 23.26 23.88 -10.44
N HIS A 314 24.49 23.92 -9.94
CA HIS A 314 25.32 25.13 -9.94
C HIS A 314 26.80 24.82 -10.11
N LEU A 315 27.57 25.79 -10.58
CA LEU A 315 29.01 25.65 -10.76
C LEU A 315 29.73 25.56 -9.40
N GLY A 316 30.80 24.77 -9.34
CA GLY A 316 31.58 24.55 -8.12
C GLY A 316 31.00 23.51 -7.17
N MET A 317 30.09 22.64 -7.64
CA MET A 317 29.63 21.47 -6.88
C MET A 317 30.70 20.40 -6.88
N GLU A 318 31.06 19.89 -5.70
CA GLU A 318 31.92 18.72 -5.58
C GLU A 318 31.03 17.45 -5.74
N VAL A 319 31.38 16.61 -6.69
CA VAL A 319 30.75 15.29 -6.90
C VAL A 319 31.83 14.25 -6.58
N GLU A 320 31.60 13.48 -5.51
CA GLU A 320 32.49 12.40 -5.12
C GLU A 320 32.51 11.33 -6.23
N ASP A 321 33.68 10.78 -6.54
CA ASP A 321 33.92 9.75 -7.57
C ASP A 321 33.51 10.11 -9.02
N TRP A 322 33.61 11.38 -9.39
CA TRP A 322 33.45 11.81 -10.77
C TRP A 322 34.83 12.04 -11.46
N PRO A 323 35.07 11.59 -12.73
CA PRO A 323 34.20 10.80 -13.61
C PRO A 323 34.23 9.30 -13.27
N PRO A 324 33.10 8.58 -13.40
CA PRO A 324 33.06 7.13 -13.20
C PRO A 324 33.87 6.42 -14.31
N GLU A 325 34.51 5.28 -13.97
CA GLU A 325 35.37 4.52 -14.88
C GLU A 325 34.69 4.12 -16.21
N ASN A 326 33.33 4.03 -16.26
CA ASN A 326 32.55 3.60 -17.42
C ASN A 326 31.55 4.67 -17.91
N ILE A 327 31.95 5.96 -17.89
CA ILE A 327 31.07 7.10 -18.21
C ILE A 327 30.43 7.00 -19.60
N GLU A 328 31.16 6.51 -20.62
CA GLU A 328 30.65 6.36 -22.00
C GLU A 328 29.58 5.28 -22.11
N ASP A 329 29.71 4.16 -21.39
CA ASP A 329 28.73 3.09 -21.38
C ASP A 329 27.48 3.49 -20.58
N LEU A 330 27.63 4.25 -19.51
CA LEU A 330 26.55 4.81 -18.72
C LEU A 330 25.76 5.86 -19.52
N ALA A 331 26.43 6.74 -20.22
CA ALA A 331 25.79 7.75 -21.07
C ALA A 331 25.02 7.12 -22.24
N LYS A 332 25.56 6.08 -22.91
CA LYS A 332 24.84 5.35 -23.97
C LYS A 332 23.58 4.65 -23.47
N ARG A 333 23.65 4.00 -22.30
CA ARG A 333 22.45 3.37 -21.69
C ARG A 333 21.38 4.39 -21.34
N PHE A 334 21.78 5.62 -21.06
CA PHE A 334 20.84 6.71 -20.77
C PHE A 334 20.23 7.29 -22.07
N GLU A 335 21.00 7.40 -23.16
CA GLU A 335 20.50 7.82 -24.48
C GLU A 335 19.49 6.82 -25.09
N ASP A 336 19.66 5.51 -24.84
CA ASP A 336 18.77 4.46 -25.37
C ASP A 336 17.43 4.35 -24.58
N GLN A 337 17.25 5.08 -23.46
CA GLN A 337 16.04 5.06 -22.63
C GLN A 337 15.07 6.24 -22.90
N PHE A 338 15.46 7.20 -23.69
CA PHE A 338 14.64 8.36 -24.10
C PHE A 338 14.60 8.48 -25.63
#